data_e017dec7e91d0221adef376674cd1acc
#
_entry.id   e017dec7e91d0221adef376674cd1acc
#
_cell.length_a   1.000
_cell.length_b   1.000
_cell.length_c   1.000
_cell.angle_alpha   90.00
_cell.angle_beta   90.00
_cell.angle_gamma   90.00
#
_symmetry.space_group_name_H-M   'P 1'
#
loop_
_entity.id
_entity.type
_entity.pdbx_description
1 polymer ?
#
loop_
_entity_poly.entity_id
_entity_poly.type
_entity_poly.pdbx_seq_one_letter_code
_entity_poly.pdbx_strand_id
1 'polypeptide(L)'
;MSIATAQANPAAADAAREARSDATKSLPAPASKGKPARAAKAASEWLTFDVSVWLTDFNSVEFGFYKNSRNRAKSRQFTTDMDIIGEITENGERTGLLGYREELWKKATTSMDKRLVVKLFTGELGWRATMDLMIGRSLQQTVGARGFPVTCFSINTNDDDFMIYLERSGNKYPWQTENFAFFIMHEGRPVFYRFRRNYFTVTGDYTLYNQRGQVVGRLDGRLLSIAGHWCGRVRSGDHDKRLLAVMKLFTAVIIFNRSARRHMTTLFDDLTSGRLDPKLETQEHDLYLNPRRVR
;
A
#
# COMPACT_ATOMS: atom_id res chain seq x y z
N MET A 1 -53.11 -17.88 23.83
CA MET A 1 -51.87 -18.15 23.09
C MET A 1 -51.04 -19.07 23.96
N SER A 2 -50.99 -20.35 23.60
CA SER A 2 -50.39 -21.46 24.37
C SER A 2 -48.90 -21.54 24.20
N ILE A 3 -48.18 -21.63 25.30
CA ILE A 3 -46.76 -21.92 25.37
C ILE A 3 -46.60 -23.44 25.47
N ALA A 4 -46.00 -24.08 24.47
CA ALA A 4 -45.72 -25.48 24.43
C ALA A 4 -44.37 -25.72 25.17
N THR A 5 -44.39 -26.46 26.26
CA THR A 5 -43.26 -26.92 27.04
C THR A 5 -42.71 -28.22 26.37
N ALA A 6 -41.47 -28.20 25.89
CA ALA A 6 -40.80 -29.38 25.38
C ALA A 6 -40.24 -30.24 26.54
N GLN A 7 -40.73 -31.45 26.67
CA GLN A 7 -40.20 -32.45 27.59
C GLN A 7 -38.91 -33.08 27.09
N ALA A 8 -37.88 -33.13 27.93
CA ALA A 8 -36.62 -33.79 27.63
C ALA A 8 -36.75 -35.31 27.79
N ASN A 9 -36.19 -36.06 26.86
CA ASN A 9 -36.19 -37.52 26.81
C ASN A 9 -35.05 -38.10 27.61
N PRO A 10 -35.30 -38.98 28.61
CA PRO A 10 -34.30 -39.52 29.55
C PRO A 10 -33.42 -40.68 28.98
N ALA A 11 -33.60 -41.09 27.73
CA ALA A 11 -32.91 -42.27 27.18
C ALA A 11 -31.46 -42.02 26.72
N ALA A 12 -30.96 -40.76 26.73
CA ALA A 12 -29.62 -40.45 26.24
C ALA A 12 -28.50 -40.44 27.35
N ALA A 13 -28.87 -40.69 28.59
CA ALA A 13 -27.92 -40.62 29.72
C ALA A 13 -27.18 -41.93 30.03
N ASP A 14 -27.69 -43.09 29.58
CA ASP A 14 -27.10 -44.39 29.96
C ASP A 14 -26.06 -44.92 28.96
N ALA A 15 -26.03 -44.43 27.72
CA ALA A 15 -25.02 -44.85 26.74
C ALA A 15 -23.61 -44.26 26.93
N ALA A 16 -23.46 -43.25 27.80
CA ALA A 16 -22.18 -42.57 28.02
C ALA A 16 -21.36 -43.17 29.20
N ARG A 17 -21.88 -44.18 29.88
CA ARG A 17 -21.23 -44.77 31.09
C ARG A 17 -20.48 -46.07 30.85
N GLU A 18 -20.74 -46.78 29.74
CA GLU A 18 -20.09 -48.07 29.42
C GLU A 18 -18.79 -47.96 28.61
N ALA A 19 -18.43 -46.79 28.10
CA ALA A 19 -17.23 -46.59 27.26
C ALA A 19 -15.95 -46.24 28.06
N ARG A 20 -15.93 -46.37 29.39
CA ARG A 20 -14.79 -45.92 30.22
C ARG A 20 -14.03 -47.03 30.98
N SER A 21 -14.22 -48.30 30.69
CA SER A 21 -13.58 -49.38 31.51
C SER A 21 -12.49 -50.20 30.83
N ASP A 22 -12.10 -49.98 29.56
CA ASP A 22 -11.09 -50.81 28.89
C ASP A 22 -9.93 -50.04 28.24
N ALA A 23 -9.14 -49.35 29.06
CA ALA A 23 -7.86 -48.77 28.59
C ALA A 23 -6.79 -48.76 29.69
N THR A 24 -6.47 -49.94 30.18
CA THR A 24 -5.25 -50.13 31.01
C THR A 24 -4.56 -51.40 30.57
N LYS A 25 -3.58 -51.29 29.64
CA LYS A 25 -2.37 -52.14 29.53
C LYS A 25 -1.64 -51.90 28.20
N SER A 26 -0.48 -51.37 28.32
CA SER A 26 0.81 -51.78 27.76
C SER A 26 1.68 -50.56 27.41
N LEU A 27 2.69 -50.33 28.24
CA LEU A 27 3.82 -49.46 27.96
C LEU A 27 4.76 -50.18 26.98
N PRO A 28 5.18 -49.58 25.87
CA PRO A 28 6.36 -49.98 25.12
C PRO A 28 7.62 -49.25 25.58
N ALA A 29 8.74 -49.95 25.55
CA ALA A 29 10.08 -49.61 25.99
C ALA A 29 10.68 -48.36 25.32
N PRO A 30 11.72 -47.71 25.89
CA PRO A 30 12.28 -46.46 25.39
C PRO A 30 13.08 -46.66 24.10
N ALA A 31 12.64 -46.03 23.01
CA ALA A 31 13.36 -46.01 21.76
C ALA A 31 14.55 -45.05 21.81
N SER A 32 15.62 -45.47 21.16
CA SER A 32 16.93 -44.86 21.02
C SER A 32 16.93 -43.38 20.65
N LYS A 33 17.87 -42.61 21.25
CA LYS A 33 18.19 -41.22 20.91
C LYS A 33 18.71 -41.10 19.47
N GLY A 34 17.81 -40.94 18.51
CA GLY A 34 18.12 -40.42 17.19
C GLY A 34 18.41 -38.92 17.28
N LYS A 35 19.52 -38.45 16.70
CA LYS A 35 19.86 -37.03 16.54
C LYS A 35 18.68 -36.29 15.93
N PRO A 36 18.30 -35.08 16.41
CA PRO A 36 17.23 -34.32 15.81
C PRO A 36 17.60 -33.97 14.36
N ALA A 37 16.78 -34.43 13.44
CA ALA A 37 16.84 -33.99 12.03
C ALA A 37 16.76 -32.46 12.03
N ARG A 38 17.69 -31.82 11.33
CA ARG A 38 17.80 -30.37 11.12
C ARG A 38 16.43 -29.86 10.72
N ALA A 39 15.74 -29.17 11.62
CA ALA A 39 14.43 -28.62 11.40
C ALA A 39 14.45 -27.84 10.08
N ALA A 40 13.63 -28.25 9.12
CA ALA A 40 13.41 -27.49 7.90
C ALA A 40 13.02 -26.07 8.32
N LYS A 41 13.77 -25.07 7.86
CA LYS A 41 13.57 -23.65 8.16
C LYS A 41 12.12 -23.34 7.78
N ALA A 42 11.24 -23.20 8.79
CA ALA A 42 9.84 -22.88 8.57
C ALA A 42 9.81 -21.66 7.62
N ALA A 43 9.11 -21.78 6.50
CA ALA A 43 8.97 -20.69 5.55
C ALA A 43 8.50 -19.47 6.35
N SER A 44 9.20 -18.34 6.21
CA SER A 44 8.87 -17.11 6.94
C SER A 44 7.40 -16.78 6.69
N GLU A 45 6.62 -16.58 7.75
CA GLU A 45 5.23 -16.15 7.65
C GLU A 45 5.08 -14.81 6.93
N TRP A 46 6.19 -14.05 6.80
CA TRP A 46 6.26 -12.72 6.24
C TRP A 46 7.26 -12.63 5.10
N LEU A 47 6.82 -12.05 4.00
CA LEU A 47 7.70 -11.57 2.92
C LEU A 47 8.17 -10.16 3.27
N THR A 48 9.46 -9.90 3.12
CA THR A 48 10.07 -8.62 3.47
C THR A 48 10.66 -7.95 2.25
N PHE A 49 10.57 -6.63 2.20
CA PHE A 49 11.24 -5.78 1.24
C PHE A 49 11.69 -4.49 1.92
N ASP A 50 12.76 -3.90 1.44
CA ASP A 50 13.23 -2.60 1.88
C ASP A 50 13.07 -1.59 0.75
N VAL A 51 12.64 -0.36 1.09
CA VAL A 51 12.55 0.76 0.16
C VAL A 51 13.41 1.89 0.71
N SER A 52 14.46 2.24 -0.01
CA SER A 52 15.29 3.40 0.27
C SER A 52 14.91 4.51 -0.70
N VAL A 53 14.39 5.62 -0.18
CA VAL A 53 14.00 6.78 -1.01
C VAL A 53 14.87 7.97 -0.62
N TRP A 54 15.47 8.60 -1.61
CA TRP A 54 16.30 9.81 -1.46
C TRP A 54 15.74 10.91 -2.36
N LEU A 55 15.38 12.02 -1.75
CA LEU A 55 14.99 13.26 -2.42
C LEU A 55 16.10 14.27 -2.16
N THR A 56 17.16 14.23 -2.95
CA THR A 56 18.25 15.18 -2.84
C THR A 56 18.43 15.89 -4.18
N ASP A 57 18.92 17.15 -4.14
CA ASP A 57 19.29 17.87 -5.36
C ASP A 57 20.50 17.23 -6.09
N PHE A 58 21.08 16.19 -5.51
CA PHE A 58 22.17 15.37 -6.08
C PHE A 58 21.67 14.24 -7.01
N ASN A 59 20.37 14.06 -7.19
CA ASN A 59 19.81 13.03 -8.06
C ASN A 59 20.33 13.11 -9.51
N SER A 60 20.75 14.29 -9.97
CA SER A 60 21.37 14.47 -11.27
C SER A 60 22.68 13.71 -11.47
N VAL A 61 23.42 13.46 -10.39
CA VAL A 61 24.70 12.71 -10.43
C VAL A 61 24.44 11.22 -10.48
N GLU A 62 23.51 10.70 -9.66
CA GLU A 62 23.13 9.28 -9.69
C GLU A 62 22.36 8.94 -10.97
N PHE A 63 21.61 9.86 -11.52
CA PHE A 63 20.95 9.73 -12.80
C PHE A 63 21.95 9.43 -13.93
N GLY A 64 23.22 9.88 -13.81
CA GLY A 64 24.29 9.54 -14.75
C GLY A 64 24.52 8.04 -14.87
N PHE A 65 24.45 7.28 -13.78
CA PHE A 65 24.58 5.80 -13.79
C PHE A 65 23.40 5.13 -14.50
N TYR A 66 22.18 5.64 -14.36
CA TYR A 66 21.00 5.09 -14.99
C TYR A 66 20.75 5.59 -16.40
N LYS A 67 21.37 6.71 -16.80
CA LYS A 67 21.27 7.27 -18.16
C LYS A 67 21.75 6.28 -19.22
N ASN A 68 22.80 5.54 -18.96
CA ASN A 68 23.27 4.47 -19.84
C ASN A 68 22.36 3.23 -19.85
N SER A 69 21.67 2.96 -18.73
CA SER A 69 20.70 1.88 -18.62
C SER A 69 19.39 2.17 -19.35
N ARG A 70 19.11 3.45 -19.63
CA ARG A 70 17.89 3.90 -20.32
C ARG A 70 17.78 3.35 -21.74
N ASN A 71 18.88 3.24 -22.48
CA ASN A 71 18.91 2.62 -23.80
C ASN A 71 18.60 1.11 -23.77
N ARG A 72 18.68 0.50 -22.59
CA ARG A 72 18.34 -0.90 -22.31
C ARG A 72 17.00 -1.06 -21.60
N ALA A 73 16.27 0.05 -21.34
CA ALA A 73 15.00 0.00 -20.63
C ALA A 73 13.97 -0.82 -21.42
N LYS A 74 13.39 -1.83 -20.77
CA LYS A 74 12.36 -2.70 -21.35
C LYS A 74 11.01 -1.98 -21.53
N SER A 75 10.86 -0.78 -20.98
CA SER A 75 9.61 -0.04 -21.00
C SER A 75 9.77 1.39 -21.51
N ARG A 76 8.90 1.80 -22.43
CA ARG A 76 8.75 3.19 -22.88
C ARG A 76 8.25 4.13 -21.76
N GLN A 77 7.80 3.58 -20.62
CA GLN A 77 7.35 4.35 -19.46
C GLN A 77 8.51 5.02 -18.69
N PHE A 78 9.75 4.56 -18.92
CA PHE A 78 10.94 5.19 -18.36
C PHE A 78 11.43 6.29 -19.30
N THR A 79 11.03 7.52 -19.00
CA THR A 79 11.26 8.70 -19.87
C THR A 79 12.47 9.51 -19.42
N THR A 80 12.92 10.47 -20.26
CA THR A 80 14.11 11.31 -20.01
C THR A 80 13.94 12.31 -18.88
N ASP A 81 12.70 12.68 -18.61
CA ASP A 81 12.27 13.66 -17.62
C ASP A 81 12.00 13.03 -16.24
N MET A 82 12.43 11.79 -16.06
CA MET A 82 12.19 11.04 -14.85
C MET A 82 13.44 10.93 -14.00
N ASP A 83 13.33 11.33 -12.74
CA ASP A 83 14.36 11.15 -11.73
C ASP A 83 14.12 9.86 -10.96
N ILE A 84 15.20 9.13 -10.66
CA ILE A 84 15.12 7.98 -9.76
C ILE A 84 15.22 8.52 -8.34
N ILE A 85 14.21 8.25 -7.55
CA ILE A 85 14.11 8.71 -6.17
C ILE A 85 14.26 7.59 -5.15
N GLY A 86 14.32 6.34 -5.59
CA GLY A 86 14.45 5.25 -4.64
C GLY A 86 14.75 3.89 -5.28
N GLU A 87 15.28 3.02 -4.43
CA GLU A 87 15.53 1.62 -4.72
C GLU A 87 14.70 0.70 -3.84
N ILE A 88 14.39 -0.46 -4.38
CA ILE A 88 13.70 -1.53 -3.66
C ILE A 88 14.62 -2.73 -3.64
N THR A 89 14.86 -3.26 -2.44
CA THR A 89 15.65 -4.47 -2.24
C THR A 89 14.81 -5.55 -1.58
N GLU A 90 14.98 -6.79 -2.03
CA GLU A 90 14.37 -7.98 -1.46
C GLU A 90 15.49 -9.02 -1.26
N ASN A 91 15.59 -9.56 -0.06
CA ASN A 91 16.67 -10.51 0.31
C ASN A 91 18.09 -9.97 0.04
N GLY A 92 18.29 -8.65 0.13
CA GLY A 92 19.57 -8.00 -0.14
C GLY A 92 19.88 -7.73 -1.61
N GLU A 93 19.02 -8.15 -2.53
CA GLU A 93 19.15 -7.88 -3.96
C GLU A 93 18.22 -6.74 -4.41
N ARG A 94 18.70 -5.89 -5.32
CA ARG A 94 17.89 -4.82 -5.89
C ARG A 94 16.89 -5.39 -6.88
N THR A 95 15.61 -5.32 -6.53
CA THR A 95 14.50 -5.85 -7.33
C THR A 95 13.70 -4.78 -8.04
N GLY A 96 13.83 -3.50 -7.64
CA GLY A 96 13.05 -2.43 -8.25
C GLY A 96 13.59 -1.03 -8.01
N LEU A 97 12.98 -0.08 -8.73
CA LEU A 97 13.29 1.34 -8.68
C LEU A 97 12.01 2.17 -8.60
N LEU A 98 12.07 3.30 -7.90
CA LEU A 98 11.03 4.32 -7.91
C LEU A 98 11.48 5.51 -8.76
N GLY A 99 10.72 5.81 -9.80
CA GLY A 99 10.90 6.98 -10.66
C GLY A 99 9.87 8.06 -10.34
N TYR A 100 10.28 9.32 -10.41
CA TYR A 100 9.47 10.50 -10.11
C TYR A 100 9.59 11.53 -11.24
N ARG A 101 8.47 12.15 -11.61
CA ARG A 101 8.46 13.22 -12.60
C ARG A 101 8.46 14.58 -11.91
N GLU A 102 9.67 15.06 -11.59
CA GLU A 102 9.87 16.30 -10.83
C GLU A 102 9.28 17.52 -11.53
N GLU A 103 9.43 17.62 -12.84
CA GLU A 103 8.94 18.76 -13.62
C GLU A 103 7.43 18.98 -13.48
N LEU A 104 6.66 17.91 -13.46
CA LEU A 104 5.21 17.99 -13.30
C LEU A 104 4.77 18.47 -11.91
N TRP A 105 5.62 18.27 -10.89
CA TRP A 105 5.31 18.67 -9.53
C TRP A 105 5.93 20.00 -9.12
N LYS A 106 7.22 20.21 -9.41
CA LYS A 106 7.96 21.39 -8.97
C LYS A 106 7.86 22.57 -9.95
N LYS A 107 7.84 22.31 -11.27
CA LYS A 107 7.92 23.34 -12.31
C LYS A 107 6.56 23.71 -12.94
N ALA A 108 5.47 23.11 -12.48
CA ALA A 108 4.14 23.45 -12.99
C ALA A 108 3.82 24.94 -12.75
N THR A 109 3.34 25.62 -13.77
CA THR A 109 3.10 27.08 -13.80
C THR A 109 1.84 27.47 -13.03
N THR A 110 0.83 26.61 -13.02
CA THR A 110 -0.43 26.84 -12.31
C THR A 110 -0.65 25.82 -11.23
N SER A 111 -1.45 26.18 -10.24
CA SER A 111 -1.74 25.31 -9.09
C SER A 111 -2.48 24.03 -9.49
N MET A 112 -3.37 24.11 -10.49
CA MET A 112 -4.13 22.95 -10.99
C MET A 112 -3.33 22.04 -11.90
N ASP A 113 -2.27 22.54 -12.54
CA ASP A 113 -1.45 21.77 -13.47
C ASP A 113 -0.40 20.90 -12.76
N LYS A 114 -0.25 21.05 -11.45
CA LYS A 114 0.68 20.23 -10.68
C LYS A 114 0.25 18.77 -10.70
N ARG A 115 1.20 17.88 -11.03
CA ARG A 115 0.97 16.45 -11.03
C ARG A 115 2.09 15.74 -10.26
N LEU A 116 1.71 14.97 -9.26
CA LEU A 116 2.64 14.09 -8.55
C LEU A 116 2.56 12.70 -9.17
N VAL A 117 3.52 12.40 -10.03
CA VAL A 117 3.60 11.12 -10.74
C VAL A 117 4.80 10.32 -10.25
N VAL A 118 4.55 9.17 -9.67
CA VAL A 118 5.58 8.21 -9.23
C VAL A 118 5.38 6.88 -9.94
N LYS A 119 6.45 6.30 -10.47
CA LYS A 119 6.40 5.03 -11.18
C LYS A 119 7.30 4.00 -10.51
N LEU A 120 6.82 2.77 -10.47
CA LEU A 120 7.53 1.59 -10.00
C LEU A 120 8.05 0.81 -11.20
N PHE A 121 9.34 0.49 -11.17
CA PHE A 121 10.01 -0.33 -12.17
C PHE A 121 10.65 -1.55 -11.52
N THR A 122 10.89 -2.59 -12.32
CA THR A 122 11.80 -3.69 -11.95
C THR A 122 13.25 -3.22 -11.97
N GLY A 123 14.18 -4.02 -11.44
CA GLY A 123 15.62 -3.74 -11.53
C GLY A 123 16.14 -3.58 -12.97
N GLU A 124 15.45 -4.16 -13.95
CA GLU A 124 15.73 -4.04 -15.39
C GLU A 124 14.92 -2.95 -16.10
N LEU A 125 14.35 -2.01 -15.35
CA LEU A 125 13.52 -0.90 -15.84
C LEU A 125 12.24 -1.33 -16.59
N GLY A 126 11.73 -2.53 -16.32
CA GLY A 126 10.40 -2.94 -16.73
C GLY A 126 9.34 -2.23 -15.88
N TRP A 127 8.39 -1.54 -16.52
CA TRP A 127 7.31 -0.87 -15.79
C TRP A 127 6.40 -1.86 -15.04
N ARG A 128 6.08 -1.54 -13.81
CA ARG A 128 5.19 -2.32 -12.94
C ARG A 128 3.92 -1.57 -12.55
N ALA A 129 4.06 -0.31 -12.13
CA ALA A 129 2.93 0.49 -11.72
C ALA A 129 3.22 1.98 -11.86
N THR A 130 2.16 2.77 -11.96
CA THR A 130 2.19 4.25 -11.91
C THR A 130 1.19 4.70 -10.85
N MET A 131 1.62 5.62 -9.99
CA MET A 131 0.77 6.34 -9.06
C MET A 131 0.71 7.81 -9.48
N ASP A 132 -0.49 8.39 -9.52
CA ASP A 132 -0.73 9.79 -9.88
C ASP A 132 -1.67 10.44 -8.86
N LEU A 133 -1.33 11.64 -8.37
CA LEU A 133 -2.19 12.41 -7.49
C LEU A 133 -3.34 13.01 -8.31
N MET A 134 -4.56 12.63 -7.99
CA MET A 134 -5.79 13.13 -8.61
C MET A 134 -6.16 14.47 -7.99
N ILE A 135 -5.79 15.58 -8.64
CA ILE A 135 -5.94 16.93 -8.10
C ILE A 135 -7.43 17.31 -7.95
N GLY A 136 -8.24 17.12 -9.00
CA GLY A 136 -9.67 17.45 -8.97
C GLY A 136 -10.43 16.64 -7.92
N ARG A 137 -10.20 15.31 -7.87
CA ARG A 137 -10.83 14.45 -6.85
C ARG A 137 -10.37 14.81 -5.44
N SER A 138 -9.09 15.09 -5.25
CA SER A 138 -8.54 15.51 -3.96
C SER A 138 -9.15 16.83 -3.50
N LEU A 139 -9.29 17.80 -4.41
CA LEU A 139 -9.92 19.09 -4.11
C LEU A 139 -11.41 18.90 -3.77
N GLN A 140 -12.16 18.11 -4.54
CA GLN A 140 -13.55 17.79 -4.28
C GLN A 140 -13.74 17.19 -2.88
N GLN A 141 -12.90 16.21 -2.51
CA GLN A 141 -12.94 15.58 -1.20
C GLN A 141 -12.53 16.56 -0.08
N THR A 142 -11.58 17.46 -0.35
CA THR A 142 -11.16 18.50 0.58
C THR A 142 -12.30 19.49 0.85
N VAL A 143 -13.07 19.89 -0.18
CA VAL A 143 -14.28 20.71 -0.04
C VAL A 143 -15.32 19.97 0.81
N GLY A 144 -15.59 18.71 0.51
CA GLY A 144 -16.51 17.87 1.29
C GLY A 144 -16.07 17.70 2.75
N ALA A 145 -14.77 17.69 3.01
CA ALA A 145 -14.16 17.64 4.34
C ALA A 145 -14.01 19.03 5.00
N ARG A 146 -14.68 20.06 4.46
CA ARG A 146 -14.68 21.45 4.99
C ARG A 146 -13.25 22.05 5.09
N GLY A 147 -12.45 21.88 4.07
CA GLY A 147 -11.08 22.38 3.99
C GLY A 147 -10.02 21.48 4.64
N PHE A 148 -10.41 20.36 5.22
CA PHE A 148 -9.44 19.37 5.68
C PHE A 148 -8.78 18.69 4.46
N PRO A 149 -7.44 18.79 4.29
CA PRO A 149 -6.80 18.33 3.05
C PRO A 149 -6.89 16.80 2.93
N VAL A 150 -7.63 16.36 1.94
CA VAL A 150 -7.75 14.96 1.52
C VAL A 150 -6.94 14.76 0.25
N THR A 151 -6.16 13.69 0.18
CA THR A 151 -5.39 13.33 -1.01
C THR A 151 -5.91 12.01 -1.57
N CYS A 152 -6.17 11.99 -2.87
CA CYS A 152 -6.60 10.83 -3.63
C CYS A 152 -5.57 10.51 -4.69
N PHE A 153 -5.15 9.26 -4.77
CA PHE A 153 -4.19 8.78 -5.76
C PHE A 153 -4.85 7.70 -6.62
N SER A 154 -4.60 7.73 -7.91
CA SER A 154 -4.85 6.61 -8.80
C SER A 154 -3.59 5.77 -8.91
N ILE A 155 -3.70 4.46 -8.81
CA ILE A 155 -2.60 3.52 -9.00
C ILE A 155 -2.99 2.55 -10.10
N ASN A 156 -2.12 2.44 -11.07
CA ASN A 156 -2.27 1.66 -12.26
C ASN A 156 -1.14 0.63 -12.32
N THR A 157 -1.47 -0.64 -12.43
CA THR A 157 -0.51 -1.74 -12.43
C THR A 157 -0.50 -2.46 -13.78
N ASN A 158 0.57 -3.16 -14.10
CA ASN A 158 0.61 -4.00 -15.30
C ASN A 158 -0.05 -5.37 -15.11
N ASP A 159 -0.47 -5.68 -13.89
CA ASP A 159 -1.07 -6.98 -13.54
C ASP A 159 -2.61 -6.97 -13.62
N ASP A 160 -3.25 -5.78 -13.74
CA ASP A 160 -4.70 -5.63 -13.80
C ASP A 160 -5.11 -4.41 -14.63
N ASP A 161 -6.28 -4.46 -15.24
CA ASP A 161 -6.87 -3.35 -15.98
C ASP A 161 -7.67 -2.38 -15.09
N PHE A 162 -7.98 -2.78 -13.84
CA PHE A 162 -8.66 -1.92 -12.89
C PHE A 162 -7.71 -0.94 -12.22
N MET A 163 -8.12 0.33 -12.15
CA MET A 163 -7.42 1.34 -11.37
C MET A 163 -7.67 1.12 -9.89
N ILE A 164 -6.61 1.21 -9.10
CA ILE A 164 -6.70 1.22 -7.64
C ILE A 164 -6.73 2.69 -7.20
N TYR A 165 -7.74 3.06 -6.43
CA TYR A 165 -7.85 4.39 -5.85
C TYR A 165 -7.44 4.33 -4.38
N LEU A 166 -6.35 5.02 -4.04
CA LEU A 166 -5.84 5.15 -2.70
C LEU A 166 -6.25 6.52 -2.14
N GLU A 167 -7.12 6.53 -1.17
CA GLU A 167 -7.71 7.75 -0.63
C GLU A 167 -7.36 7.95 0.84
N ARG A 168 -6.87 9.13 1.16
CA ARG A 168 -6.67 9.55 2.54
C ARG A 168 -8.01 9.92 3.16
N SER A 169 -8.32 9.37 4.34
CA SER A 169 -9.50 9.83 5.08
C SER A 169 -9.29 11.25 5.62
N GLY A 170 -10.34 12.07 5.51
CA GLY A 170 -10.41 13.33 6.23
C GLY A 170 -10.57 13.05 7.73
N ASN A 171 -9.65 13.53 8.56
CA ASN A 171 -9.75 13.34 10.00
C ASN A 171 -10.49 14.51 10.61
N LYS A 172 -11.61 14.25 11.28
CA LYS A 172 -12.40 15.27 11.96
C LYS A 172 -11.63 15.91 13.13
N TYR A 173 -10.75 15.15 13.76
CA TYR A 173 -9.99 15.60 14.93
C TYR A 173 -8.48 15.44 14.68
N PRO A 174 -7.65 16.40 15.12
CA PRO A 174 -6.19 16.38 14.89
C PRO A 174 -5.48 15.18 15.53
N TRP A 175 -6.06 14.57 16.57
CA TRP A 175 -5.52 13.37 17.23
C TRP A 175 -5.92 12.05 16.57
N GLN A 176 -6.79 12.07 15.56
CA GLN A 176 -7.10 10.85 14.81
C GLN A 176 -5.90 10.47 13.95
N THR A 177 -5.58 9.18 13.97
CA THR A 177 -4.52 8.66 13.11
C THR A 177 -4.89 8.78 11.65
N GLU A 178 -3.88 9.11 10.86
CA GLU A 178 -3.99 9.15 9.41
C GLU A 178 -4.28 7.75 8.85
N ASN A 179 -5.27 7.68 7.97
CA ASN A 179 -5.67 6.46 7.30
C ASN A 179 -5.70 6.68 5.80
N PHE A 180 -5.31 5.65 5.05
CA PHE A 180 -5.50 5.56 3.60
C PHE A 180 -6.23 4.28 3.28
N ALA A 181 -7.32 4.36 2.54
CA ALA A 181 -8.14 3.22 2.17
C ALA A 181 -8.07 2.98 0.66
N PHE A 182 -8.12 1.72 0.26
CA PHE A 182 -8.20 1.30 -1.14
C PHE A 182 -8.81 -0.10 -1.24
N PHE A 183 -9.13 -0.51 -2.45
CA PHE A 183 -9.50 -1.89 -2.72
C PHE A 183 -8.78 -2.41 -3.97
N ILE A 184 -8.65 -3.72 -4.03
CA ILE A 184 -8.11 -4.45 -5.17
C ILE A 184 -9.20 -5.41 -5.63
N MET A 185 -9.46 -5.47 -6.93
CA MET A 185 -10.38 -6.44 -7.49
C MET A 185 -9.73 -7.82 -7.53
N HIS A 186 -10.32 -8.79 -6.84
CA HIS A 186 -9.86 -10.17 -6.84
C HIS A 186 -11.02 -11.06 -7.31
N GLU A 187 -10.85 -11.74 -8.44
CA GLU A 187 -11.88 -12.59 -9.05
C GLU A 187 -13.25 -11.90 -9.18
N GLY A 188 -13.26 -10.63 -9.62
CA GLY A 188 -14.48 -9.84 -9.78
C GLY A 188 -15.08 -9.29 -8.47
N ARG A 189 -14.43 -9.50 -7.31
CA ARG A 189 -14.87 -9.01 -6.01
C ARG A 189 -13.88 -7.99 -5.44
N PRO A 190 -14.34 -6.87 -4.88
CA PRO A 190 -13.47 -5.92 -4.21
C PRO A 190 -13.00 -6.47 -2.86
N VAL A 191 -11.70 -6.45 -2.63
CA VAL A 191 -11.07 -6.73 -1.34
C VAL A 191 -10.52 -5.42 -0.80
N PHE A 192 -11.05 -4.98 0.35
CA PHE A 192 -10.69 -3.70 0.93
C PHE A 192 -9.51 -3.79 1.85
N TYR A 193 -8.64 -2.77 1.76
CA TYR A 193 -7.44 -2.59 2.57
C TYR A 193 -7.38 -1.19 3.14
N ARG A 194 -6.69 -1.05 4.28
CA ARG A 194 -6.49 0.24 4.93
C ARG A 194 -5.11 0.32 5.56
N PHE A 195 -4.31 1.30 5.14
CA PHE A 195 -3.14 1.74 5.89
C PHE A 195 -3.59 2.63 7.04
N ARG A 196 -3.12 2.34 8.23
CA ARG A 196 -3.32 3.16 9.42
C ARG A 196 -1.96 3.54 9.99
N ARG A 197 -1.74 4.82 10.22
CA ARG A 197 -0.54 5.32 10.89
C ARG A 197 -0.53 4.88 12.35
N ASN A 198 0.61 4.42 12.85
CA ASN A 198 0.78 4.05 14.24
C ASN A 198 0.94 5.31 15.11
N TYR A 199 0.37 5.31 16.34
CA TYR A 199 0.26 6.52 17.16
C TYR A 199 1.60 7.04 17.71
N PHE A 200 2.51 6.19 18.11
CA PHE A 200 3.70 6.56 18.89
C PHE A 200 5.00 6.37 18.12
N THR A 201 4.97 6.50 16.79
CA THR A 201 6.16 6.33 15.97
C THR A 201 6.67 7.67 15.46
N VAL A 202 7.93 7.97 15.72
CA VAL A 202 8.62 9.17 15.21
C VAL A 202 8.81 9.06 13.68
N THR A 203 8.92 7.86 13.18
CA THR A 203 9.23 7.51 11.78
C THR A 203 8.04 7.48 10.84
N GLY A 204 6.80 7.58 11.37
CA GLY A 204 5.60 7.53 10.54
C GLY A 204 5.30 6.14 10.02
N ASP A 205 5.33 5.12 10.90
CA ASP A 205 5.03 3.75 10.57
C ASP A 205 3.55 3.54 10.27
N TYR A 206 3.27 2.62 9.35
CA TYR A 206 1.91 2.25 8.97
C TYR A 206 1.68 0.76 9.09
N THR A 207 0.49 0.41 9.56
CA THR A 207 0.00 -0.97 9.58
C THR A 207 -1.10 -1.10 8.53
N LEU A 208 -1.01 -2.14 7.72
CA LEU A 208 -1.99 -2.48 6.69
C LEU A 208 -2.97 -3.52 7.22
N TYR A 209 -4.23 -3.21 7.16
CA TYR A 209 -5.34 -4.06 7.57
C TYR A 209 -6.19 -4.47 6.36
N ASN A 210 -6.71 -5.68 6.38
CA ASN A 210 -7.76 -6.11 5.44
C ASN A 210 -9.15 -5.70 5.95
N GLN A 211 -10.19 -6.00 5.15
CA GLN A 211 -11.59 -5.71 5.47
C GLN A 211 -12.10 -6.39 6.76
N ARG A 212 -11.43 -7.46 7.23
CA ARG A 212 -11.75 -8.15 8.49
C ARG A 212 -11.01 -7.55 9.69
N GLY A 213 -10.25 -6.48 9.51
CA GLY A 213 -9.42 -5.85 10.55
C GLY A 213 -8.16 -6.64 10.92
N GLN A 214 -7.78 -7.67 10.15
CA GLN A 214 -6.57 -8.44 10.37
C GLN A 214 -5.37 -7.70 9.79
N VAL A 215 -4.22 -7.78 10.47
CA VAL A 215 -2.95 -7.23 9.98
C VAL A 215 -2.43 -8.11 8.85
N VAL A 216 -2.31 -7.53 7.66
CA VAL A 216 -1.77 -8.19 6.46
C VAL A 216 -0.42 -7.65 6.03
N GLY A 217 -0.02 -6.47 6.54
CA GLY A 217 1.26 -5.86 6.24
C GLY A 217 1.67 -4.78 7.23
N ARG A 218 2.94 -4.37 7.15
CA ARG A 218 3.51 -3.24 7.90
C ARG A 218 4.54 -2.51 7.06
N LEU A 219 4.66 -1.21 7.29
CA LEU A 219 5.73 -0.35 6.78
C LEU A 219 6.36 0.34 7.98
N ASP A 220 7.57 -0.03 8.31
CA ASP A 220 8.32 0.47 9.46
C ASP A 220 9.44 1.39 8.93
N GLY A 221 9.42 2.68 9.27
CA GLY A 221 10.44 3.65 8.91
C GLY A 221 11.67 3.53 9.80
N ARG A 222 12.87 3.80 9.28
CA ARG A 222 14.12 3.82 10.05
C ARG A 222 14.52 5.26 10.38
N LEU A 223 14.75 5.53 11.68
CA LEU A 223 15.06 6.86 12.22
C LEU A 223 16.39 7.46 11.76
N LEU A 224 17.38 6.65 11.41
CA LEU A 224 18.76 7.10 11.15
C LEU A 224 19.08 7.29 9.65
N SER A 225 18.08 7.35 8.80
CA SER A 225 18.28 7.57 7.36
C SER A 225 18.09 9.05 7.04
N ILE A 226 19.11 9.70 6.49
CA ILE A 226 19.06 11.09 5.97
C ILE A 226 18.05 11.21 4.83
N ALA A 227 17.82 10.11 4.12
CA ALA A 227 16.76 9.86 3.16
C ALA A 227 15.73 8.90 3.78
N GLY A 228 14.52 8.82 3.28
CA GLY A 228 13.53 7.88 3.81
C GLY A 228 13.93 6.42 3.56
N HIS A 229 13.94 5.61 4.60
CA HIS A 229 14.12 4.15 4.48
C HIS A 229 12.99 3.43 5.21
N TRP A 230 12.31 2.55 4.51
CA TRP A 230 11.18 1.76 5.04
C TRP A 230 11.43 0.27 4.84
N CYS A 231 11.20 -0.49 5.88
CA CYS A 231 11.10 -1.94 5.80
C CYS A 231 9.62 -2.31 5.67
N GLY A 232 9.26 -2.91 4.56
CA GLY A 232 7.93 -3.44 4.29
C GLY A 232 7.85 -4.92 4.59
N ARG A 233 6.74 -5.35 5.20
CA ARG A 233 6.44 -6.76 5.48
C ARG A 233 5.01 -7.07 5.08
N VAL A 234 4.81 -8.17 4.37
CA VAL A 234 3.49 -8.69 3.96
C VAL A 234 3.38 -10.14 4.38
N ARG A 235 2.21 -10.52 4.90
CA ARG A 235 1.93 -11.91 5.25
C ARG A 235 1.95 -12.79 4.00
N SER A 236 2.64 -13.92 4.03
CA SER A 236 2.82 -14.80 2.88
C SER A 236 1.49 -15.31 2.27
N GLY A 237 0.45 -15.48 3.09
CA GLY A 237 -0.89 -15.85 2.62
C GLY A 237 -1.69 -14.75 1.93
N ASP A 238 -1.28 -13.49 2.08
CA ASP A 238 -1.92 -12.31 1.46
C ASP A 238 -1.07 -11.75 0.30
N HIS A 239 -0.14 -12.55 -0.24
CA HIS A 239 0.79 -12.15 -1.30
C HIS A 239 0.07 -11.95 -2.63
N ASP A 240 -0.28 -10.68 -2.92
CA ASP A 240 -0.75 -10.20 -4.23
C ASP A 240 0.29 -9.21 -4.79
N LYS A 241 0.69 -9.38 -6.05
CA LYS A 241 1.66 -8.50 -6.73
C LYS A 241 1.19 -7.04 -6.76
N ARG A 242 -0.12 -6.82 -6.92
CA ARG A 242 -0.73 -5.49 -6.91
C ARG A 242 -0.67 -4.87 -5.52
N LEU A 243 -0.93 -5.66 -4.46
CA LEU A 243 -0.80 -5.22 -3.07
C LEU A 243 0.63 -4.81 -2.75
N LEU A 244 1.62 -5.59 -3.19
CA LEU A 244 3.03 -5.25 -3.06
C LEU A 244 3.38 -3.97 -3.82
N ALA A 245 2.88 -3.79 -5.05
CA ALA A 245 3.09 -2.56 -5.81
C ALA A 245 2.51 -1.34 -5.09
N VAL A 246 1.29 -1.44 -4.55
CA VAL A 246 0.67 -0.38 -3.73
C VAL A 246 1.52 -0.08 -2.50
N MET A 247 1.99 -1.10 -1.76
CA MET A 247 2.82 -0.89 -0.57
C MET A 247 4.15 -0.20 -0.89
N LYS A 248 4.82 -0.60 -1.97
CA LYS A 248 6.07 0.01 -2.42
C LYS A 248 5.86 1.47 -2.85
N LEU A 249 4.81 1.78 -3.62
CA LEU A 249 4.44 3.14 -4.00
C LEU A 249 3.98 3.98 -2.80
N PHE A 250 3.37 3.36 -1.79
CA PHE A 250 2.92 4.08 -0.59
C PHE A 250 4.06 4.73 0.18
N THR A 251 5.28 4.22 0.11
CA THR A 251 6.46 4.89 0.69
C THR A 251 6.68 6.27 0.08
N ALA A 252 6.46 6.43 -1.23
CA ALA A 252 6.47 7.75 -1.88
C ALA A 252 5.30 8.63 -1.40
N VAL A 253 4.09 8.05 -1.19
CA VAL A 253 2.97 8.79 -0.60
C VAL A 253 3.37 9.39 0.74
N ILE A 254 4.01 8.61 1.62
CA ILE A 254 4.45 9.08 2.95
C ILE A 254 5.37 10.30 2.82
N ILE A 255 6.32 10.26 1.89
CA ILE A 255 7.29 11.34 1.68
C ILE A 255 6.60 12.60 1.15
N PHE A 256 5.79 12.46 0.13
CA PHE A 256 5.10 13.59 -0.52
C PHE A 256 3.84 14.05 0.22
N ASN A 257 3.36 13.31 1.22
CA ASN A 257 2.10 13.59 1.91
C ASN A 257 1.98 15.03 2.44
N ARG A 258 3.05 15.54 3.06
CA ARG A 258 3.04 16.92 3.60
C ARG A 258 2.91 17.96 2.49
N SER A 259 3.64 17.82 1.39
CA SER A 259 3.60 18.74 0.26
C SER A 259 2.29 18.65 -0.52
N ALA A 260 1.77 17.43 -0.75
CA ALA A 260 0.48 17.20 -1.37
C ALA A 260 -0.67 17.82 -0.56
N ARG A 261 -0.68 17.61 0.74
CA ARG A 261 -1.69 18.22 1.64
C ARG A 261 -1.62 19.73 1.65
N ARG A 262 -0.41 20.31 1.74
CA ARG A 262 -0.24 21.77 1.67
C ARG A 262 -0.79 22.30 0.34
N HIS A 263 -0.52 21.60 -0.76
CA HIS A 263 -1.04 21.98 -2.06
C HIS A 263 -2.58 21.94 -2.08
N MET A 264 -3.22 20.91 -1.52
CA MET A 264 -4.68 20.84 -1.43
C MET A 264 -5.26 21.96 -0.56
N THR A 265 -4.60 22.34 0.53
CA THR A 265 -5.02 23.49 1.34
C THR A 265 -4.96 24.78 0.52
N THR A 266 -3.87 25.03 -0.20
CA THR A 266 -3.74 26.22 -1.07
C THR A 266 -4.85 26.26 -2.14
N LEU A 267 -5.12 25.14 -2.81
CA LEU A 267 -6.19 25.07 -3.82
C LEU A 267 -7.57 25.31 -3.21
N PHE A 268 -7.83 24.82 -2.01
CA PHE A 268 -9.09 25.05 -1.29
C PHE A 268 -9.26 26.54 -0.92
N ASP A 269 -8.20 27.18 -0.42
CA ASP A 269 -8.21 28.60 -0.07
C ASP A 269 -8.40 29.48 -1.32
N ASP A 270 -7.77 29.11 -2.44
CA ASP A 270 -7.93 29.81 -3.72
C ASP A 270 -9.35 29.64 -4.30
N LEU A 271 -9.91 28.43 -4.19
CA LEU A 271 -11.29 28.16 -4.62
C LEU A 271 -12.31 28.96 -3.78
N THR A 272 -12.17 28.92 -2.46
CA THR A 272 -13.10 29.61 -1.55
C THR A 272 -13.01 31.13 -1.62
N SER A 273 -11.87 31.67 -2.00
CA SER A 273 -11.67 33.10 -2.24
C SER A 273 -12.00 33.57 -3.67
N GLY A 274 -12.46 32.65 -4.54
CA GLY A 274 -12.81 32.97 -5.93
C GLY A 274 -11.61 33.24 -6.84
N ARG A 275 -10.37 32.92 -6.40
CA ARG A 275 -9.16 33.06 -7.22
C ARG A 275 -8.90 31.88 -8.15
N LEU A 276 -9.56 30.75 -7.89
CA LEU A 276 -9.40 29.52 -8.64
C LEU A 276 -10.70 29.18 -9.38
N ASP A 277 -10.59 29.01 -10.70
CA ASP A 277 -11.61 28.32 -11.50
C ASP A 277 -11.18 26.85 -11.65
N PRO A 278 -11.87 25.90 -11.00
CA PRO A 278 -11.44 24.50 -10.98
C PRO A 278 -11.57 23.87 -12.36
N LYS A 279 -10.46 23.33 -12.86
CA LYS A 279 -10.42 22.54 -14.08
C LYS A 279 -10.20 21.07 -13.73
N LEU A 280 -10.88 20.21 -14.46
CA LEU A 280 -10.58 18.78 -14.43
C LEU A 280 -9.56 18.48 -15.51
N GLU A 281 -8.41 17.96 -15.11
CA GLU A 281 -7.40 17.46 -16.04
C GLU A 281 -7.98 16.39 -16.97
N THR A 282 -7.63 16.42 -18.25
CA THR A 282 -8.13 15.47 -19.25
C THR A 282 -7.93 14.04 -18.81
N GLN A 283 -6.74 13.71 -18.27
CA GLN A 283 -6.45 12.36 -17.78
C GLN A 283 -7.35 11.96 -16.60
N GLU A 284 -7.64 12.89 -15.68
CA GLU A 284 -8.51 12.63 -14.55
C GLU A 284 -9.96 12.49 -15.01
N HIS A 285 -10.39 13.28 -15.98
CA HIS A 285 -11.69 13.16 -16.64
C HIS A 285 -11.85 11.80 -17.31
N ASP A 286 -10.84 11.32 -18.03
CA ASP A 286 -10.85 10.00 -18.66
C ASP A 286 -11.00 8.86 -17.64
N LEU A 287 -10.41 9.00 -16.44
CA LEU A 287 -10.56 8.03 -15.36
C LEU A 287 -11.99 7.97 -14.80
N TYR A 288 -12.72 9.09 -14.77
CA TYR A 288 -14.12 9.09 -14.37
C TYR A 288 -15.04 8.44 -15.41
N LEU A 289 -14.73 8.64 -16.71
CA LEU A 289 -15.50 8.03 -17.79
C LEU A 289 -15.17 6.56 -18.00
N ASN A 290 -13.92 6.19 -17.80
CA ASN A 290 -13.44 4.83 -18.00
C ASN A 290 -12.45 4.43 -16.89
N PRO A 291 -12.95 3.90 -15.75
CA PRO A 291 -12.10 3.50 -14.63
C PRO A 291 -11.23 2.28 -14.93
N ARG A 292 -11.46 1.62 -16.07
CA ARG A 292 -10.56 0.58 -16.57
C ARG A 292 -9.47 1.23 -17.40
N ARG A 293 -8.27 0.73 -17.22
CA ARG A 293 -7.20 1.11 -18.09
C ARG A 293 -7.40 0.47 -19.46
N VAL A 294 -7.42 1.30 -20.50
CA VAL A 294 -7.24 0.85 -21.87
C VAL A 294 -5.72 0.72 -22.08
N ARG A 295 -5.25 -0.47 -22.35
CA ARG A 295 -3.83 -0.74 -22.69
C ARG A 295 -3.53 -0.38 -24.11
#